data_fb1721701d7debc6f40b92dd2ce557a7
#
_entry.id   fb1721701d7debc6f40b92dd2ce557a7
#
_cell.length_a   1.000
_cell.length_b   1.000
_cell.length_c   1.000
_cell.angle_alpha   90.00
_cell.angle_beta   90.00
_cell.angle_gamma   90.00
#
_symmetry.space_group_name_H-M   'P 1'
#
loop_
_entity.id
_entity.type
_entity.pdbx_description
1 polymer ?
#
loop_
_entity_poly.entity_id
_entity_poly.type
_entity_poly.pdbx_seq_one_letter_code
_entity_poly.pdbx_strand_id
1 'polypeptide(L)'
;MTGNENPFYEYYDDILEICREYDVTISLGDACRPGCLHDATDGCQIEELIRLGELTERAWQRDVQVMVEGPGHVPMDQIAANMKIQQTICKGAPFYVLGPLVTDIAPGYDHITAAIGGAIAAWFGAVFLCYVTPAEHLALPNVKPFREEYCGFLLN
;
A
#
# COMPACT_ATOMS: atom_id res chain seq x y z
N MET A 1 14.09 -20.47 -10.27
CA MET A 1 14.61 -19.14 -9.96
C MET A 1 15.82 -18.89 -10.84
N THR A 2 15.91 -17.74 -11.48
CA THR A 2 16.98 -17.42 -12.45
C THR A 2 18.30 -17.01 -11.79
N GLY A 3 18.27 -16.69 -10.50
CA GLY A 3 19.41 -16.13 -9.76
C GLY A 3 19.72 -14.67 -10.07
N ASN A 4 18.87 -14.02 -10.88
CA ASN A 4 19.01 -12.60 -11.18
C ASN A 4 18.21 -11.76 -10.19
N GLU A 5 18.71 -10.56 -9.90
CA GLU A 5 18.00 -9.57 -9.08
C GLU A 5 16.81 -8.97 -9.86
N ASN A 6 15.87 -8.37 -9.17
CA ASN A 6 14.81 -7.60 -9.79
C ASN A 6 15.41 -6.40 -10.54
N PRO A 7 15.16 -6.25 -11.85
CA PRO A 7 15.72 -5.14 -12.63
C PRO A 7 15.37 -3.74 -12.08
N PHE A 8 14.18 -3.54 -11.53
CA PHE A 8 13.81 -2.26 -10.91
C PHE A 8 14.61 -1.95 -9.64
N TYR A 9 15.07 -2.96 -8.93
CA TYR A 9 15.95 -2.81 -7.78
C TYR A 9 17.41 -2.63 -8.23
N GLU A 10 17.87 -3.43 -9.20
CA GLU A 10 19.23 -3.38 -9.73
C GLU A 10 19.55 -2.04 -10.39
N TYR A 11 18.62 -1.51 -11.22
CA TYR A 11 18.78 -0.25 -11.95
C TYR A 11 17.99 0.90 -11.30
N TYR A 12 17.79 0.85 -9.98
CA TYR A 12 16.98 1.83 -9.28
C TYR A 12 17.53 3.26 -9.42
N ASP A 13 18.84 3.42 -9.39
CA ASP A 13 19.47 4.74 -9.54
C ASP A 13 19.25 5.34 -10.94
N ASP A 14 19.23 4.53 -12.00
CA ASP A 14 18.92 5.01 -13.35
C ASP A 14 17.45 5.45 -13.46
N ILE A 15 16.54 4.75 -12.76
CA ILE A 15 15.12 5.13 -12.64
C ILE A 15 15.00 6.46 -11.91
N LEU A 16 15.75 6.67 -10.84
CA LEU A 16 15.74 7.92 -10.08
C LEU A 16 16.21 9.12 -10.93
N GLU A 17 17.21 8.97 -11.79
CA GLU A 17 17.65 10.03 -12.70
C GLU A 17 16.52 10.43 -13.68
N ILE A 18 15.79 9.45 -14.21
CA ILE A 18 14.62 9.71 -15.08
C ILE A 18 13.53 10.43 -14.28
N CYS A 19 13.20 9.94 -13.08
CA CYS A 19 12.17 10.55 -12.24
C CYS A 19 12.51 11.98 -11.86
N ARG A 20 13.78 12.26 -11.59
CA ARG A 20 14.25 13.61 -11.30
C ARG A 20 14.15 14.54 -12.52
N GLU A 21 14.54 14.06 -13.71
CA GLU A 21 14.46 14.84 -14.95
C GLU A 21 13.04 15.26 -15.29
N TYR A 22 12.06 14.37 -15.07
CA TYR A 22 10.66 14.58 -15.43
C TYR A 22 9.76 14.97 -14.27
N ASP A 23 10.31 15.23 -13.07
CA ASP A 23 9.56 15.57 -11.85
C ASP A 23 8.48 14.52 -11.51
N VAL A 24 8.86 13.24 -11.54
CA VAL A 24 7.97 12.11 -11.29
C VAL A 24 8.10 11.61 -9.86
N THR A 25 6.98 11.49 -9.16
CA THR A 25 6.92 10.82 -7.85
C THR A 25 6.91 9.30 -8.02
N ILE A 26 7.76 8.60 -7.28
CA ILE A 26 7.76 7.12 -7.26
C ILE A 26 6.74 6.62 -6.24
N SER A 27 5.92 5.65 -6.63
CA SER A 27 5.15 4.80 -5.73
C SER A 27 5.90 3.48 -5.53
N LEU A 28 6.50 3.32 -4.36
CA LEU A 28 7.23 2.11 -3.99
C LEU A 28 6.23 1.09 -3.41
N GLY A 29 5.98 0.07 -4.11
CA GLY A 29 5.03 -0.89 -3.67
C GLY A 29 5.52 -2.30 -3.78
N ASP A 30 4.65 -3.15 -3.46
CA ASP A 30 4.17 -3.96 -2.34
C ASP A 30 3.88 -5.35 -2.93
N ALA A 31 4.98 -6.01 -3.41
CA ALA A 31 4.93 -7.37 -3.95
C ALA A 31 4.48 -8.41 -2.89
N CYS A 32 4.78 -8.14 -1.62
CA CYS A 32 4.41 -8.97 -0.47
C CYS A 32 3.17 -8.45 0.27
N ARG A 33 2.28 -7.71 -0.42
CA ARG A 33 1.04 -7.22 0.17
C ARG A 33 0.14 -8.38 0.62
N PRO A 34 -0.33 -8.40 1.89
CA PRO A 34 -1.24 -9.42 2.36
C PRO A 34 -2.51 -9.53 1.52
N GLY A 35 -2.76 -10.71 0.98
CA GLY A 35 -3.97 -11.05 0.21
C GLY A 35 -5.04 -11.73 1.05
N CYS A 36 -4.73 -12.04 2.32
CA CYS A 36 -5.66 -12.52 3.33
C CYS A 36 -5.15 -12.11 4.71
N LEU A 37 -6.00 -12.18 5.74
CA LEU A 37 -5.63 -11.78 7.10
C LEU A 37 -4.47 -12.60 7.68
N HIS A 38 -4.31 -13.84 7.24
CA HIS A 38 -3.25 -14.72 7.73
C HIS A 38 -1.84 -14.24 7.34
N ASP A 39 -1.71 -13.54 6.22
CA ASP A 39 -0.44 -13.04 5.71
C ASP A 39 -0.06 -11.67 6.30
N ALA A 40 -1.00 -11.05 7.02
CA ALA A 40 -0.79 -9.72 7.58
C ALA A 40 0.35 -9.71 8.61
N THR A 41 1.24 -8.73 8.46
CA THR A 41 2.35 -8.50 9.39
C THR A 41 3.33 -9.68 9.46
N ASP A 42 3.36 -10.49 8.41
CA ASP A 42 4.29 -11.61 8.32
C ASP A 42 5.73 -11.15 7.98
N GLY A 43 6.65 -12.11 7.98
CA GLY A 43 8.06 -11.84 7.70
C GLY A 43 8.29 -11.27 6.30
N CYS A 44 7.51 -11.69 5.30
CA CYS A 44 7.63 -11.18 3.92
C CYS A 44 7.20 -9.72 3.83
N GLN A 45 6.06 -9.38 4.41
CA GLN A 45 5.56 -8.00 4.43
C GLN A 45 6.53 -7.05 5.14
N ILE A 46 7.05 -7.45 6.29
CA ILE A 46 7.97 -6.61 7.07
C ILE A 46 9.33 -6.48 6.39
N GLU A 47 9.88 -7.55 5.82
CA GLU A 47 11.16 -7.48 5.09
C GLU A 47 11.04 -6.58 3.84
N GLU A 48 9.94 -6.67 3.10
CA GLU A 48 9.68 -5.75 2.00
C GLU A 48 9.65 -4.31 2.49
N LEU A 49 8.93 -4.02 3.57
CA LEU A 49 8.83 -2.67 4.11
C LEU A 49 10.21 -2.10 4.51
N ILE A 50 11.11 -2.93 5.03
CA ILE A 50 12.50 -2.54 5.30
C ILE A 50 13.20 -2.12 4.01
N ARG A 51 13.06 -2.89 2.93
CA ARG A 51 13.63 -2.55 1.61
C ARG A 51 13.03 -1.28 1.03
N LEU A 52 11.71 -1.08 1.18
CA LEU A 52 11.06 0.15 0.73
C LEU A 52 11.56 1.38 1.52
N GLY A 53 11.88 1.21 2.80
CA GLY A 53 12.52 2.25 3.59
C GLY A 53 13.91 2.63 3.08
N GLU A 54 14.75 1.64 2.74
CA GLU A 54 16.07 1.87 2.13
C GLU A 54 15.96 2.59 0.77
N LEU A 55 15.02 2.16 -0.08
CA LEU A 55 14.77 2.77 -1.39
C LEU A 55 14.23 4.20 -1.26
N THR A 56 13.41 4.45 -0.25
CA THR A 56 12.91 5.80 0.07
C THR A 56 14.06 6.76 0.37
N GLU A 57 15.01 6.36 1.22
CA GLU A 57 16.17 7.18 1.53
C GLU A 57 17.05 7.44 0.28
N ARG A 58 17.25 6.43 -0.55
CA ARG A 58 18.01 6.57 -1.81
C ARG A 58 17.34 7.56 -2.77
N ALA A 59 16.01 7.52 -2.89
CA ALA A 59 15.24 8.45 -3.72
C ALA A 59 15.36 9.89 -3.20
N TRP A 60 15.20 10.10 -1.92
CA TRP A 60 15.33 11.44 -1.31
C TRP A 60 16.72 12.04 -1.45
N GLN A 61 17.78 11.22 -1.40
CA GLN A 61 19.14 11.67 -1.67
C GLN A 61 19.35 12.14 -3.12
N ARG A 62 18.44 11.80 -4.01
CA ARG A 62 18.42 12.20 -5.43
C ARG A 62 17.33 13.24 -5.74
N ASP A 63 16.73 13.86 -4.73
CA ASP A 63 15.63 14.83 -4.84
C ASP A 63 14.39 14.27 -5.56
N VAL A 64 14.12 12.97 -5.43
CA VAL A 64 12.93 12.31 -5.99
C VAL A 64 11.89 12.07 -4.90
N GLN A 65 10.66 12.50 -5.15
CA GLN A 65 9.54 12.28 -4.25
C GLN A 65 9.11 10.80 -4.24
N VAL A 66 8.70 10.32 -3.07
CA VAL A 66 8.29 8.93 -2.86
C VAL A 66 7.00 8.88 -2.08
N MET A 67 6.11 7.98 -2.45
CA MET A 67 5.12 7.40 -1.55
C MET A 67 5.35 5.88 -1.46
N VAL A 68 4.97 5.28 -0.35
CA VAL A 68 5.14 3.85 -0.09
C VAL A 68 3.78 3.19 -0.12
N GLU A 69 3.65 2.12 -0.88
CA GLU A 69 2.45 1.29 -0.87
C GLU A 69 2.52 0.25 0.25
N GLY A 70 1.39 -0.09 0.80
CA GLY A 70 1.31 -0.92 1.98
C GLY A 70 0.16 -1.92 1.98
N PRO A 71 -0.20 -2.44 3.15
CA PRO A 71 -0.96 -3.67 3.25
C PRO A 71 -2.38 -3.56 2.68
N GLY A 72 -2.88 -4.73 2.23
CA GLY A 72 -4.25 -4.95 1.79
C GLY A 72 -5.12 -5.52 2.90
N HIS A 73 -5.01 -6.81 3.19
CA HIS A 73 -5.78 -7.46 4.25
C HIS A 73 -5.04 -7.37 5.58
N VAL A 74 -5.64 -6.70 6.58
CA VAL A 74 -5.05 -6.57 7.92
C VAL A 74 -6.14 -6.62 8.99
N PRO A 75 -6.03 -7.48 10.01
CA PRO A 75 -6.92 -7.45 11.16
C PRO A 75 -6.93 -6.08 11.84
N MET A 76 -8.09 -5.63 12.32
CA MET A 76 -8.24 -4.28 12.89
C MET A 76 -7.23 -3.96 14.00
N ASP A 77 -6.91 -4.92 14.83
CA ASP A 77 -5.96 -4.79 15.95
C ASP A 77 -4.49 -4.62 15.50
N GLN A 78 -4.16 -4.99 14.26
CA GLN A 78 -2.81 -4.85 13.71
C GLN A 78 -2.61 -3.61 12.85
N ILE A 79 -3.66 -2.90 12.46
CA ILE A 79 -3.57 -1.73 11.57
C ILE A 79 -2.68 -0.64 12.18
N ALA A 80 -2.93 -0.29 13.44
CA ALA A 80 -2.14 0.72 14.14
C ALA A 80 -0.65 0.38 14.18
N ALA A 81 -0.32 -0.90 14.41
CA ALA A 81 1.07 -1.37 14.42
C ALA A 81 1.71 -1.23 13.04
N ASN A 82 1.00 -1.63 11.97
CA ASN A 82 1.49 -1.51 10.59
C ASN A 82 1.78 -0.03 10.24
N MET A 83 0.89 0.89 10.57
CA MET A 83 1.11 2.33 10.34
C MET A 83 2.34 2.82 11.09
N LYS A 84 2.49 2.42 12.35
CA LYS A 84 3.63 2.83 13.18
C LYS A 84 4.96 2.29 12.68
N ILE A 85 5.00 1.05 12.25
CA ILE A 85 6.20 0.42 11.68
C ILE A 85 6.62 1.15 10.42
N GLN A 86 5.68 1.40 9.49
CA GLN A 86 5.99 2.15 8.27
C GLN A 86 6.53 3.55 8.55
N GLN A 87 5.87 4.32 9.39
CA GLN A 87 6.33 5.66 9.75
C GLN A 87 7.76 5.65 10.30
N THR A 88 8.12 4.61 11.04
CA THR A 88 9.45 4.47 11.61
C THR A 88 10.47 4.04 10.56
N ILE A 89 10.20 2.98 9.80
CA ILE A 89 11.13 2.40 8.82
C ILE A 89 11.29 3.32 7.62
N CYS A 90 10.16 3.86 7.08
CA CYS A 90 10.16 4.72 5.90
C CYS A 90 10.25 6.22 6.24
N LYS A 91 10.69 6.57 7.47
CA LYS A 91 11.00 7.95 7.89
C LYS A 91 9.86 8.95 7.67
N GLY A 92 8.61 8.50 7.77
CA GLY A 92 7.43 9.33 7.57
C GLY A 92 7.07 9.57 6.09
N ALA A 93 7.59 8.80 5.16
CA ALA A 93 7.14 8.84 3.78
C ALA A 93 5.62 8.61 3.69
N PRO A 94 4.90 9.30 2.79
CA PRO A 94 3.48 9.10 2.60
C PRO A 94 3.14 7.61 2.41
N PHE A 95 2.12 7.13 3.14
CA PHE A 95 1.72 5.73 3.11
C PHE A 95 0.38 5.56 2.40
N TYR A 96 0.36 4.75 1.37
CA TYR A 96 -0.77 4.40 0.53
C TYR A 96 -1.19 2.96 0.82
N VAL A 97 -2.43 2.74 1.26
CA VAL A 97 -2.90 1.41 1.67
C VAL A 97 -4.14 0.98 0.91
N LEU A 98 -4.31 -0.32 0.71
CA LEU A 98 -5.50 -0.90 0.10
C LEU A 98 -6.50 -1.26 1.21
N GLY A 99 -7.38 -0.36 1.51
CA GLY A 99 -8.28 -0.48 2.64
C GLY A 99 -7.64 0.06 3.92
N PRO A 100 -7.16 -0.78 4.85
CA PRO A 100 -7.11 -2.26 4.81
C PRO A 100 -8.46 -2.97 4.91
N LEU A 101 -8.56 -4.12 4.23
CA LEU A 101 -9.71 -5.01 4.38
C LEU A 101 -9.57 -5.78 5.68
N VAL A 102 -10.55 -5.65 6.57
CA VAL A 102 -10.45 -6.13 7.96
C VAL A 102 -10.99 -7.54 8.17
N THR A 103 -11.49 -8.18 7.11
CA THR A 103 -11.99 -9.56 7.16
C THR A 103 -11.93 -10.21 5.78
N ASP A 104 -11.76 -11.54 5.74
CA ASP A 104 -11.72 -12.34 4.51
C ASP A 104 -13.08 -12.99 4.19
N ILE A 105 -14.10 -12.80 5.02
CA ILE A 105 -15.39 -13.50 4.90
C ILE A 105 -16.57 -12.62 4.47
N ALA A 106 -16.28 -11.50 3.80
CA ALA A 106 -17.32 -10.57 3.33
C ALA A 106 -17.28 -10.38 1.79
N PRO A 107 -17.35 -11.44 0.98
CA PRO A 107 -17.32 -11.31 -0.47
C PRO A 107 -18.48 -10.48 -0.98
N GLY A 108 -18.21 -9.53 -1.87
CA GLY A 108 -19.21 -8.57 -2.38
C GLY A 108 -19.41 -7.36 -1.47
N TYR A 109 -18.71 -7.28 -0.34
CA TYR A 109 -18.75 -6.15 0.61
C TYR A 109 -17.36 -5.56 0.90
N ASP A 110 -16.40 -5.78 -0.01
CA ASP A 110 -15.02 -5.37 0.16
C ASP A 110 -14.86 -3.85 0.39
N HIS A 111 -15.68 -3.04 -0.26
CA HIS A 111 -15.72 -1.59 -0.05
C HIS A 111 -16.10 -1.19 1.38
N ILE A 112 -16.96 -1.95 2.05
CA ILE A 112 -17.34 -1.71 3.45
C ILE A 112 -16.19 -2.10 4.38
N THR A 113 -15.61 -3.28 4.17
CA THR A 113 -14.49 -3.76 4.99
C THR A 113 -13.26 -2.88 4.82
N ALA A 114 -13.01 -2.38 3.60
CA ALA A 114 -11.96 -1.43 3.29
C ALA A 114 -12.22 -0.05 3.95
N ALA A 115 -13.46 0.42 3.97
CA ALA A 115 -13.79 1.69 4.63
C ALA A 115 -13.53 1.64 6.14
N ILE A 116 -13.83 0.51 6.80
CA ILE A 116 -13.55 0.30 8.22
C ILE A 116 -12.04 0.37 8.48
N GLY A 117 -11.26 -0.42 7.76
CA GLY A 117 -9.81 -0.43 7.92
C GLY A 117 -9.15 0.87 7.47
N GLY A 118 -9.67 1.50 6.42
CA GLY A 118 -9.21 2.78 5.92
C GLY A 118 -9.36 3.91 6.93
N ALA A 119 -10.51 3.98 7.62
CA ALA A 119 -10.73 4.95 8.69
C ALA A 119 -9.71 4.77 9.84
N ILE A 120 -9.44 3.52 10.24
CA ILE A 120 -8.44 3.22 11.26
C ILE A 120 -7.03 3.59 10.76
N ALA A 121 -6.67 3.18 9.53
CA ALA A 121 -5.37 3.47 8.96
C ALA A 121 -5.11 4.98 8.83
N ALA A 122 -6.10 5.74 8.37
CA ALA A 122 -6.03 7.20 8.28
C ALA A 122 -5.85 7.85 9.65
N TRP A 123 -6.55 7.37 10.68
CA TRP A 123 -6.34 7.84 12.05
C TRP A 123 -4.89 7.65 12.52
N PHE A 124 -4.26 6.56 12.11
CA PHE A 124 -2.87 6.26 12.50
C PHE A 124 -1.83 6.73 11.49
N GLY A 125 -2.22 7.50 10.45
CA GLY A 125 -1.29 8.23 9.60
C GLY A 125 -1.13 7.74 8.17
N ALA A 126 -1.99 6.86 7.67
CA ALA A 126 -2.10 6.64 6.24
C ALA A 126 -2.63 7.91 5.57
N VAL A 127 -2.04 8.29 4.42
CA VAL A 127 -2.40 9.54 3.73
C VAL A 127 -3.05 9.29 2.37
N PHE A 128 -2.92 8.09 1.85
CA PHE A 128 -3.60 7.67 0.64
C PHE A 128 -4.33 6.34 0.87
N LEU A 129 -5.56 6.27 0.37
CA LEU A 129 -6.35 5.05 0.37
C LEU A 129 -6.63 4.62 -1.07
N CYS A 130 -6.35 3.36 -1.39
CA CYS A 130 -6.73 2.78 -2.66
C CYS A 130 -8.26 2.59 -2.71
N TYR A 131 -8.86 2.80 -3.86
CA TYR A 131 -10.27 2.44 -4.04
C TYR A 131 -10.41 0.92 -3.99
N VAL A 132 -11.56 0.45 -3.47
CA VAL A 132 -11.89 -0.97 -3.39
C VAL A 132 -13.32 -1.18 -3.88
N THR A 133 -13.51 -2.02 -4.88
CA THR A 133 -14.85 -2.34 -5.40
C THR A 133 -15.59 -3.30 -4.46
N PRO A 134 -16.94 -3.29 -4.44
CA PRO A 134 -17.71 -4.28 -3.69
C PRO A 134 -17.31 -5.73 -4.02
N ALA A 135 -16.88 -5.95 -5.27
CA ALA A 135 -16.50 -7.25 -5.80
C ALA A 135 -14.99 -7.37 -6.07
N GLU A 136 -14.14 -6.72 -5.27
CA GLU A 136 -12.68 -6.66 -5.47
C GLU A 136 -12.03 -8.03 -5.71
N HIS A 137 -12.49 -9.04 -4.98
CA HIS A 137 -12.00 -10.40 -5.08
C HIS A 137 -12.84 -11.31 -5.99
N LEU A 138 -13.91 -10.80 -6.59
CA LEU A 138 -14.89 -11.62 -7.34
C LEU A 138 -14.95 -11.30 -8.82
N ALA A 139 -14.69 -10.06 -9.23
CA ALA A 139 -14.85 -9.62 -10.61
C ALA A 139 -14.02 -8.37 -10.91
N LEU A 140 -13.80 -8.11 -12.20
CA LEU A 140 -13.24 -6.85 -12.64
C LEU A 140 -14.24 -5.71 -12.41
N PRO A 141 -13.77 -4.50 -12.04
CA PRO A 141 -14.64 -3.36 -11.79
C PRO A 141 -15.37 -2.91 -13.05
N ASN A 142 -16.59 -2.44 -12.89
CA ASN A 142 -17.38 -1.79 -13.93
C ASN A 142 -18.00 -0.50 -13.38
N VAL A 143 -18.66 0.30 -14.23
CA VAL A 143 -19.15 1.65 -13.89
C VAL A 143 -20.17 1.69 -12.72
N LYS A 144 -20.92 0.61 -12.47
CA LYS A 144 -21.91 0.56 -11.38
C LYS A 144 -21.26 0.42 -9.99
N PRO A 145 -20.40 -0.60 -9.76
CA PRO A 145 -19.63 -0.70 -8.54
C PRO A 145 -18.81 0.54 -8.22
N PHE A 146 -18.25 1.20 -9.23
CA PHE A 146 -17.43 2.39 -9.05
C PHE A 146 -18.17 3.56 -8.37
N ARG A 147 -19.49 3.71 -8.59
CA ARG A 147 -20.30 4.73 -7.92
C ARG A 147 -20.55 4.41 -6.44
N GLU A 148 -20.67 3.15 -6.09
CA GLU A 148 -20.87 2.70 -4.71
C GLU A 148 -19.58 2.87 -3.88
N GLU A 149 -18.43 2.67 -4.49
CA GLU A 149 -17.12 2.90 -3.90
C GLU A 149 -16.88 4.35 -3.50
N TYR A 150 -17.22 5.27 -4.40
CA TYR A 150 -17.06 6.70 -4.12
C TYR A 150 -17.84 7.11 -2.86
N CYS A 151 -18.97 6.48 -2.59
CA CYS A 151 -19.73 6.73 -1.36
C CYS A 151 -19.01 6.18 -0.12
N GLY A 152 -18.27 5.06 -0.21
CA GLY A 152 -17.48 4.51 0.88
C GLY A 152 -16.28 5.38 1.26
N PHE A 153 -15.64 6.01 0.29
CA PHE A 153 -14.50 6.91 0.51
C PHE A 153 -14.88 8.31 1.00
N LEU A 154 -16.06 8.81 0.65
CA LEU A 154 -16.53 10.13 1.11
C LEU A 154 -16.94 10.13 2.59
N LEU A 155 -16.96 8.99 3.27
CA LEU A 155 -17.25 8.88 4.69
C LEU A 155 -15.97 8.87 5.57
N ASN A 156 -14.80 8.95 4.96
CA ASN A 156 -13.48 9.09 5.59
C ASN A 156 -12.93 10.50 5.33
#